data_d7471423d22c48c7cb2782f367f91f90
#
_entry.id   d7471423d22c48c7cb2782f367f91f90
#
_cell.length_a   1.000
_cell.length_b   1.000
_cell.length_c   1.000
_cell.angle_alpha   90.00
_cell.angle_beta   90.00
_cell.angle_gamma   90.00
#
_symmetry.space_group_name_H-M   'P 1'
#
loop_
_entity.id
_entity.type
_entity.pdbx_description
1 polymer ?
#
loop_
_entity_poly.entity_id
_entity_poly.type
_entity_poly.pdbx_seq_one_letter_code
_entity_poly.pdbx_strand_id
1 'polypeptide(L)'
;MKRTIGVLVLVFAVSGLAAAQSNPVMDSVRHIVQRQEKNLVGAAEEMPAEKYGFRPTAQQMTFGTLVMHVTESNHFLCAKLSGDTPAKLELKPTDAKTKLVAAMKSSFSYCGTALAKVNDSGLGEQVKVWGGREMPKAGAAIGLTDDLADHYSQAAMYLRLNGLLPPSAKKKGE
;
A
#
# COMPACT_ATOMS: atom_id res chain seq x y z
N MET A 1 -59.43 20.40 49.73
CA MET A 1 -59.19 19.47 48.64
C MET A 1 -57.99 19.98 47.86
N LYS A 2 -56.76 19.42 48.01
CA LYS A 2 -55.53 19.81 47.30
C LYS A 2 -55.32 18.80 46.15
N ARG A 3 -55.41 19.32 44.91
CA ARG A 3 -55.12 18.53 43.70
C ARG A 3 -53.60 18.60 43.41
N THR A 4 -52.90 17.49 43.53
CA THR A 4 -51.50 17.33 43.08
C THR A 4 -51.52 16.95 41.61
N ILE A 5 -50.95 17.82 40.77
CA ILE A 5 -50.74 17.59 39.34
C ILE A 5 -49.38 16.89 39.22
N GLY A 6 -49.39 15.60 38.87
CA GLY A 6 -48.19 14.86 38.57
C GLY A 6 -47.69 15.19 37.17
N VAL A 7 -46.47 15.75 37.06
CA VAL A 7 -45.78 15.97 35.78
C VAL A 7 -45.08 14.70 35.36
N LEU A 8 -45.56 14.08 34.29
CA LEU A 8 -44.93 12.90 33.67
C LEU A 8 -43.80 13.37 32.75
N VAL A 9 -42.54 13.21 33.18
CA VAL A 9 -41.37 13.48 32.36
C VAL A 9 -41.12 12.27 31.46
N LEU A 10 -41.41 12.46 30.16
CA LEU A 10 -41.11 11.46 29.12
C LEU A 10 -39.64 11.58 28.74
N VAL A 11 -38.77 10.69 29.19
CA VAL A 11 -37.36 10.61 28.77
C VAL A 11 -37.30 9.89 27.43
N PHE A 12 -37.11 10.64 26.33
CA PHE A 12 -36.80 10.08 25.03
C PHE A 12 -35.35 9.58 25.05
N ALA A 13 -35.15 8.27 25.16
CA ALA A 13 -33.86 7.64 24.88
C ALA A 13 -33.60 7.70 23.36
N VAL A 14 -32.79 8.66 22.92
CA VAL A 14 -32.29 8.70 21.56
C VAL A 14 -31.22 7.62 21.44
N SER A 15 -31.64 6.42 21.01
CA SER A 15 -30.70 5.36 20.58
C SER A 15 -30.01 5.84 19.31
N GLY A 16 -28.86 6.50 19.46
CA GLY A 16 -27.98 6.82 18.36
C GLY A 16 -27.52 5.51 17.71
N LEU A 17 -28.10 5.16 16.57
CA LEU A 17 -27.53 4.19 15.65
C LEU A 17 -26.15 4.71 15.27
N ALA A 18 -25.10 4.18 15.87
CA ALA A 18 -23.74 4.38 15.39
C ALA A 18 -23.69 3.77 13.98
N ALA A 19 -23.94 4.59 12.97
CA ALA A 19 -23.66 4.20 11.59
C ALA A 19 -22.19 3.82 11.53
N ALA A 20 -21.90 2.56 11.23
CA ALA A 20 -20.53 2.14 11.00
C ALA A 20 -19.92 3.09 9.95
N GLN A 21 -18.86 3.80 10.34
CA GLN A 21 -18.23 4.78 9.45
C GLN A 21 -17.70 4.00 8.24
N SER A 22 -18.32 4.20 7.07
CA SER A 22 -17.85 3.60 5.83
C SER A 22 -16.54 4.27 5.41
N ASN A 23 -15.56 3.47 4.96
CA ASN A 23 -14.26 3.96 4.48
C ASN A 23 -14.04 3.58 3.01
N PRO A 24 -14.94 3.96 2.07
CA PRO A 24 -14.91 3.47 0.70
C PRO A 24 -13.63 3.80 -0.04
N VAL A 25 -12.99 4.94 0.25
CA VAL A 25 -11.72 5.33 -0.37
C VAL A 25 -10.59 4.45 0.15
N MET A 26 -10.43 4.37 1.48
CA MET A 26 -9.36 3.57 2.08
C MET A 26 -9.56 2.07 1.88
N ASP A 27 -10.81 1.58 1.80
CA ASP A 27 -11.09 0.19 1.42
C ASP A 27 -10.64 -0.09 -0.01
N SER A 28 -10.89 0.83 -0.93
CA SER A 28 -10.41 0.74 -2.31
C SER A 28 -8.88 0.75 -2.39
N VAL A 29 -8.23 1.65 -1.65
CA VAL A 29 -6.76 1.72 -1.56
C VAL A 29 -6.18 0.39 -1.03
N ARG A 30 -6.71 -0.14 0.08
CA ARG A 30 -6.30 -1.42 0.64
C ARG A 30 -6.45 -2.57 -0.35
N HIS A 31 -7.57 -2.62 -1.06
CA HIS A 31 -7.83 -3.63 -2.09
C HIS A 31 -6.81 -3.54 -3.25
N ILE A 32 -6.51 -2.32 -3.72
CA ILE A 32 -5.49 -2.11 -4.76
C ILE A 32 -4.12 -2.57 -4.28
N VAL A 33 -3.71 -2.18 -3.06
CA VAL A 33 -2.43 -2.57 -2.47
C VAL A 33 -2.31 -4.10 -2.37
N GLN A 34 -3.33 -4.80 -1.89
CA GLN A 34 -3.36 -6.27 -1.83
C GLN A 34 -3.24 -6.94 -3.22
N ARG A 35 -3.88 -6.35 -4.24
CA ARG A 35 -3.74 -6.84 -5.62
C ARG A 35 -2.32 -6.63 -6.13
N GLN A 36 -1.73 -5.46 -5.87
CA GLN A 36 -0.37 -5.16 -6.31
C GLN A 36 0.70 -5.95 -5.55
N GLU A 37 0.46 -6.27 -4.27
CA GLU A 37 1.29 -7.21 -3.53
C GLU A 37 1.42 -8.55 -4.27
N LYS A 38 0.28 -9.16 -4.63
CA LYS A 38 0.28 -10.43 -5.38
C LYS A 38 1.05 -10.33 -6.70
N ASN A 39 0.87 -9.22 -7.39
CA ASN A 39 1.50 -8.96 -8.67
C ASN A 39 3.01 -8.72 -8.54
N LEU A 40 3.44 -7.84 -7.66
CA LEU A 40 4.84 -7.42 -7.50
C LEU A 40 5.67 -8.51 -6.80
N VAL A 41 5.15 -9.11 -5.74
CA VAL A 41 5.82 -10.24 -5.08
C VAL A 41 5.92 -11.41 -6.04
N GLY A 42 4.83 -11.75 -6.75
CA GLY A 42 4.85 -12.81 -7.75
C GLY A 42 5.84 -12.52 -8.89
N ALA A 43 5.96 -11.28 -9.36
CA ALA A 43 6.95 -10.91 -10.36
C ALA A 43 8.39 -11.04 -9.82
N ALA A 44 8.63 -10.64 -8.57
CA ALA A 44 9.93 -10.78 -7.93
C ALA A 44 10.31 -12.26 -7.72
N GLU A 45 9.35 -13.12 -7.39
CA GLU A 45 9.56 -14.57 -7.26
C GLU A 45 9.79 -15.25 -8.62
N GLU A 46 9.11 -14.80 -9.66
CA GLU A 46 9.22 -15.38 -11.01
C GLU A 46 10.57 -15.08 -11.66
N MET A 47 11.10 -13.88 -11.50
CA MET A 47 12.37 -13.49 -12.12
C MET A 47 13.53 -14.37 -11.57
N PRO A 48 14.31 -15.07 -12.42
CA PRO A 48 15.46 -15.83 -11.99
C PRO A 48 16.51 -14.96 -11.28
N ALA A 49 17.22 -15.52 -10.29
CA ALA A 49 18.17 -14.77 -9.47
C ALA A 49 19.27 -14.10 -10.31
N GLU A 50 19.78 -14.81 -11.34
CA GLU A 50 20.80 -14.32 -12.26
C GLU A 50 20.30 -13.18 -13.16
N LYS A 51 18.99 -12.94 -13.22
CA LYS A 51 18.35 -11.87 -13.98
C LYS A 51 18.02 -10.62 -13.13
N TYR A 52 18.35 -10.62 -11.84
CA TYR A 52 18.10 -9.44 -11.00
C TYR A 52 18.97 -8.22 -11.43
N GLY A 53 20.09 -8.46 -12.11
CA GLY A 53 20.90 -7.41 -12.75
C GLY A 53 20.36 -6.93 -14.11
N PHE A 54 19.32 -7.56 -14.67
CA PHE A 54 18.78 -7.20 -15.98
C PHE A 54 18.11 -5.82 -15.94
N ARG A 55 18.33 -5.06 -17.02
CA ARG A 55 17.64 -3.79 -17.32
C ARG A 55 17.45 -3.68 -18.84
N PRO A 56 16.31 -3.17 -19.33
CA PRO A 56 16.04 -3.06 -20.77
C PRO A 56 17.00 -2.12 -21.50
N THR A 57 17.38 -1.01 -20.87
CA THR A 57 18.36 -0.04 -21.38
C THR A 57 19.30 0.40 -20.26
N ALA A 58 20.41 1.03 -20.62
CA ALA A 58 21.41 1.49 -19.66
C ALA A 58 20.87 2.52 -18.64
N GLN A 59 19.84 3.27 -19.02
CA GLN A 59 19.22 4.34 -18.22
C GLN A 59 18.15 3.82 -17.27
N GLN A 60 17.62 2.61 -17.52
CA GLN A 60 16.58 2.04 -16.66
C GLN A 60 17.16 1.34 -15.42
N MET A 61 16.35 1.24 -14.39
CA MET A 61 16.70 0.49 -13.18
C MET A 61 16.95 -0.98 -13.51
N THR A 62 17.84 -1.64 -12.76
CA THR A 62 17.89 -3.11 -12.77
C THR A 62 16.65 -3.68 -12.11
N PHE A 63 16.33 -4.94 -12.37
CA PHE A 63 15.20 -5.59 -11.72
C PHE A 63 15.36 -5.62 -10.19
N GLY A 64 16.58 -5.87 -9.68
CA GLY A 64 16.87 -5.79 -8.25
C GLY A 64 16.67 -4.38 -7.66
N THR A 65 17.04 -3.34 -8.44
CA THR A 65 16.76 -1.94 -8.04
C THR A 65 15.27 -1.67 -7.97
N LEU A 66 14.47 -2.18 -8.92
CA LEU A 66 13.01 -2.05 -8.94
C LEU A 66 12.39 -2.70 -7.69
N VAL A 67 12.80 -3.93 -7.34
CA VAL A 67 12.31 -4.64 -6.15
C VAL A 67 12.66 -3.88 -4.87
N MET A 68 13.89 -3.37 -4.76
CA MET A 68 14.32 -2.56 -3.62
C MET A 68 13.50 -1.26 -3.53
N HIS A 69 13.34 -0.55 -4.64
CA HIS A 69 12.61 0.72 -4.70
C HIS A 69 11.15 0.56 -4.23
N VAL A 70 10.42 -0.43 -4.74
CA VAL A 70 9.05 -0.71 -4.29
C VAL A 70 9.00 -1.00 -2.78
N THR A 71 9.99 -1.74 -2.27
CA THR A 71 10.08 -2.05 -0.84
C THR A 71 10.23 -0.78 0.01
N GLU A 72 11.11 0.13 -0.42
CA GLU A 72 11.35 1.42 0.25
C GLU A 72 10.17 2.36 0.14
N SER A 73 9.56 2.47 -1.05
CA SER A 73 8.34 3.27 -1.28
C SER A 73 7.19 2.82 -0.39
N ASN A 74 6.96 1.52 -0.26
CA ASN A 74 5.95 0.97 0.63
C ASN A 74 6.18 1.40 2.09
N HIS A 75 7.38 1.18 2.61
CA HIS A 75 7.70 1.57 3.99
C HIS A 75 7.51 3.07 4.20
N PHE A 76 7.95 3.88 3.25
CA PHE A 76 7.85 5.33 3.35
C PHE A 76 6.40 5.82 3.31
N LEU A 77 5.65 5.48 2.26
CA LEU A 77 4.28 5.99 2.06
C LEU A 77 3.31 5.45 3.10
N CYS A 78 3.39 4.15 3.43
CA CYS A 78 2.50 3.56 4.42
C CYS A 78 2.76 4.14 5.83
N ALA A 79 4.02 4.44 6.18
CA ALA A 79 4.35 5.13 7.42
C ALA A 79 3.79 6.56 7.44
N LYS A 80 3.92 7.30 6.32
CA LYS A 80 3.37 8.65 6.23
C LYS A 80 1.84 8.68 6.37
N LEU A 81 1.16 7.71 5.79
CA LEU A 81 -0.29 7.58 5.87
C LEU A 81 -0.76 7.24 7.29
N SER A 82 -0.09 6.31 7.98
CA SER A 82 -0.46 5.90 9.33
C SER A 82 0.01 6.87 10.43
N GLY A 83 0.94 7.78 10.12
CA GLY A 83 1.59 8.65 11.09
C GLY A 83 2.80 8.00 11.79
N ASP A 84 3.22 6.83 11.33
CA ASP A 84 4.41 6.15 11.85
C ASP A 84 5.70 6.82 11.29
N THR A 85 6.85 6.55 11.93
CA THR A 85 8.16 6.94 11.39
C THR A 85 8.60 5.90 10.36
N PRO A 86 8.97 6.31 9.12
CA PRO A 86 9.47 5.36 8.14
C PRO A 86 10.73 4.64 8.62
N ALA A 87 10.77 3.32 8.46
CA ALA A 87 11.94 2.53 8.78
C ALA A 87 13.10 2.83 7.80
N LYS A 88 14.32 2.90 8.33
CA LYS A 88 15.52 2.89 7.47
C LYS A 88 15.82 1.44 7.10
N LEU A 89 15.75 1.14 5.81
CA LEU A 89 16.06 -0.18 5.30
C LEU A 89 17.52 -0.25 4.86
N GLU A 90 18.20 -1.35 5.21
CA GLU A 90 19.57 -1.61 4.75
C GLU A 90 19.54 -2.62 3.61
N LEU A 91 19.02 -2.16 2.46
CA LEU A 91 18.93 -2.95 1.23
C LEU A 91 19.88 -2.40 0.18
N LYS A 92 20.39 -3.33 -0.64
CA LYS A 92 21.18 -3.00 -1.84
C LYS A 92 20.53 -3.69 -3.03
N PRO A 93 20.53 -3.08 -4.22
CA PRO A 93 19.96 -3.68 -5.43
C PRO A 93 20.67 -4.96 -5.85
N THR A 94 21.87 -5.19 -5.32
CA THR A 94 22.72 -6.38 -5.55
C THR A 94 22.61 -7.43 -4.45
N ASP A 95 21.76 -7.22 -3.44
CA ASP A 95 21.46 -8.25 -2.44
C ASP A 95 20.86 -9.49 -3.11
N ALA A 96 21.04 -10.65 -2.47
CA ALA A 96 20.47 -11.90 -2.96
C ALA A 96 18.95 -11.79 -3.18
N LYS A 97 18.44 -12.40 -4.25
CA LYS A 97 17.00 -12.46 -4.58
C LYS A 97 16.15 -12.79 -3.34
N THR A 98 16.55 -13.81 -2.57
CA THR A 98 15.83 -14.22 -1.36
C THR A 98 15.68 -13.12 -0.33
N LYS A 99 16.73 -12.29 -0.12
CA LYS A 99 16.70 -11.14 0.79
C LYS A 99 15.77 -10.05 0.25
N LEU A 100 15.87 -9.70 -1.03
CA LEU A 100 15.04 -8.67 -1.66
C LEU A 100 13.55 -9.05 -1.66
N VAL A 101 13.23 -10.31 -2.01
CA VAL A 101 11.84 -10.82 -1.99
C VAL A 101 11.28 -10.83 -0.57
N ALA A 102 12.06 -11.29 0.42
CA ALA A 102 11.62 -11.30 1.81
C ALA A 102 11.35 -9.88 2.33
N ALA A 103 12.20 -8.91 1.99
CA ALA A 103 12.02 -7.51 2.35
C ALA A 103 10.77 -6.91 1.69
N MET A 104 10.51 -7.20 0.42
CA MET A 104 9.30 -6.76 -0.28
C MET A 104 8.04 -7.33 0.39
N LYS A 105 7.99 -8.62 0.69
CA LYS A 105 6.86 -9.24 1.42
C LYS A 105 6.62 -8.56 2.77
N SER A 106 7.71 -8.32 3.53
CA SER A 106 7.64 -7.61 4.81
C SER A 106 7.09 -6.20 4.65
N SER A 107 7.45 -5.47 3.59
CA SER A 107 6.96 -4.11 3.33
C SER A 107 5.45 -4.09 3.05
N PHE A 108 4.93 -5.05 2.31
CA PHE A 108 3.48 -5.18 2.07
C PHE A 108 2.72 -5.58 3.33
N SER A 109 3.25 -6.49 4.15
CA SER A 109 2.68 -6.83 5.46
C SER A 109 2.60 -5.59 6.37
N TYR A 110 3.67 -4.80 6.41
CA TYR A 110 3.69 -3.52 7.13
C TYR A 110 2.62 -2.56 6.59
N CYS A 111 2.53 -2.39 5.26
CA CYS A 111 1.49 -1.56 4.62
C CYS A 111 0.09 -1.99 5.03
N GLY A 112 -0.19 -3.29 5.04
CA GLY A 112 -1.49 -3.81 5.50
C GLY A 112 -1.83 -3.34 6.93
N THR A 113 -0.87 -3.44 7.85
CA THR A 113 -1.02 -3.00 9.25
C THR A 113 -1.15 -1.46 9.36
N ALA A 114 -0.34 -0.72 8.62
CA ALA A 114 -0.32 0.74 8.64
C ALA A 114 -1.62 1.32 8.07
N LEU A 115 -2.06 0.83 6.91
CA LEU A 115 -3.28 1.30 6.24
C LEU A 115 -4.56 0.93 7.01
N ALA A 116 -4.55 -0.11 7.83
CA ALA A 116 -5.68 -0.43 8.71
C ALA A 116 -5.98 0.66 9.75
N LYS A 117 -5.00 1.51 10.07
CA LYS A 117 -5.15 2.65 11.00
C LYS A 117 -5.75 3.90 10.33
N VAL A 118 -5.85 3.93 9.00
CA VAL A 118 -6.25 5.13 8.23
C VAL A 118 -7.71 5.03 7.82
N ASN A 119 -8.48 6.09 8.12
CA ASN A 119 -9.90 6.21 7.79
C ASN A 119 -10.11 7.36 6.81
N ASP A 120 -11.22 7.33 6.06
CA ASP A 120 -11.57 8.35 5.09
C ASP A 120 -11.68 9.74 5.72
N SER A 121 -12.13 9.84 6.97
CA SER A 121 -12.21 11.11 7.71
C SER A 121 -10.85 11.79 7.94
N GLY A 122 -9.76 11.02 7.96
CA GLY A 122 -8.38 11.54 8.12
C GLY A 122 -7.69 11.90 6.81
N LEU A 123 -8.31 11.68 5.66
CA LEU A 123 -7.67 11.88 4.35
C LEU A 123 -7.35 13.34 4.01
N GLY A 124 -7.98 14.30 4.69
CA GLY A 124 -7.65 15.71 4.56
C GLY A 124 -6.40 16.17 5.32
N GLU A 125 -5.90 15.38 6.27
CA GLU A 125 -4.72 15.71 7.06
C GLU A 125 -3.47 15.83 6.17
N GLN A 126 -2.62 16.85 6.47
CA GLN A 126 -1.40 17.08 5.71
C GLN A 126 -0.27 16.15 6.18
N VAL A 127 0.47 15.60 5.23
CA VAL A 127 1.66 14.79 5.47
C VAL A 127 2.83 15.27 4.62
N LYS A 128 4.04 15.17 5.19
CA LYS A 128 5.28 15.46 4.45
C LYS A 128 5.74 14.19 3.74
N VAL A 129 5.82 14.27 2.42
CA VAL A 129 6.35 13.23 1.55
C VAL A 129 7.77 13.57 1.06
N TRP A 130 8.26 12.87 0.04
CA TRP A 130 9.61 13.07 -0.51
C TRP A 130 9.92 14.55 -0.81
N GLY A 131 11.15 14.94 -0.54
CA GLY A 131 11.61 16.32 -0.74
C GLY A 131 10.97 17.34 0.20
N GLY A 132 10.29 16.89 1.27
CA GLY A 132 9.62 17.77 2.23
C GLY A 132 8.31 18.38 1.72
N ARG A 133 7.81 17.94 0.56
CA ARG A 133 6.55 18.41 -0.02
C ARG A 133 5.38 18.00 0.87
N GLU A 134 4.51 18.94 1.19
CA GLU A 134 3.26 18.70 1.92
C GLU A 134 2.11 18.38 0.95
N MET A 135 1.28 17.43 1.32
CA MET A 135 0.06 17.08 0.61
C MET A 135 -0.96 16.43 1.55
N PRO A 136 -2.25 16.44 1.22
CA PRO A 136 -3.24 15.66 1.95
C PRO A 136 -2.91 14.17 1.93
N LYS A 137 -3.27 13.43 2.98
CA LYS A 137 -3.17 11.96 3.02
C LYS A 137 -3.87 11.31 1.81
N ALA A 138 -4.98 11.89 1.32
CA ALA A 138 -5.61 11.44 0.08
C ALA A 138 -4.63 11.41 -1.10
N GLY A 139 -3.84 12.47 -1.28
CA GLY A 139 -2.82 12.54 -2.33
C GLY A 139 -1.72 11.49 -2.14
N ALA A 140 -1.28 11.26 -0.90
CA ALA A 140 -0.29 10.23 -0.59
C ALA A 140 -0.84 8.80 -0.83
N ALA A 141 -2.12 8.56 -0.53
CA ALA A 141 -2.78 7.27 -0.78
C ALA A 141 -2.95 6.97 -2.28
N ILE A 142 -3.33 7.99 -3.06
CA ILE A 142 -3.38 7.90 -4.53
C ILE A 142 -1.97 7.65 -5.07
N GLY A 143 -0.97 8.41 -4.60
CA GLY A 143 0.43 8.24 -4.99
C GLY A 143 0.97 6.85 -4.70
N LEU A 144 0.62 6.24 -3.56
CA LEU A 144 0.97 4.85 -3.26
C LEU A 144 0.40 3.87 -4.31
N THR A 145 -0.87 4.01 -4.67
CA THR A 145 -1.51 3.09 -5.63
C THR A 145 -0.97 3.28 -7.05
N ASP A 146 -0.63 4.51 -7.42
CA ASP A 146 -0.04 4.88 -8.71
C ASP A 146 1.39 4.33 -8.83
N ASP A 147 2.23 4.57 -7.81
CA ASP A 147 3.60 4.03 -7.71
C ASP A 147 3.64 2.50 -7.87
N LEU A 148 2.77 1.80 -7.15
CA LEU A 148 2.67 0.34 -7.25
C LEU A 148 2.22 -0.14 -8.63
N ALA A 149 1.29 0.57 -9.28
CA ALA A 149 0.80 0.20 -10.61
C ALA A 149 1.85 0.44 -11.69
N ASP A 150 2.56 1.57 -11.63
CA ASP A 150 3.65 1.89 -12.55
C ASP A 150 4.80 0.86 -12.43
N HIS A 151 5.25 0.58 -11.21
CA HIS A 151 6.33 -0.38 -10.99
C HIS A 151 5.94 -1.82 -11.34
N TYR A 152 4.67 -2.20 -11.15
CA TYR A 152 4.21 -3.49 -11.66
C TYR A 152 4.22 -3.55 -13.19
N SER A 153 3.83 -2.48 -13.87
CA SER A 153 3.92 -2.38 -15.34
C SER A 153 5.35 -2.61 -15.82
N GLN A 154 6.32 -1.98 -15.15
CA GLN A 154 7.74 -2.15 -15.44
C GLN A 154 8.19 -3.60 -15.16
N ALA A 155 7.87 -4.16 -13.99
CA ALA A 155 8.22 -5.54 -13.65
C ALA A 155 7.64 -6.55 -14.66
N ALA A 156 6.39 -6.38 -15.07
CA ALA A 156 5.73 -7.21 -16.07
C ALA A 156 6.42 -7.13 -17.44
N MET A 157 6.87 -5.96 -17.83
CA MET A 157 7.66 -5.78 -19.06
C MET A 157 9.03 -6.48 -18.95
N TYR A 158 9.71 -6.36 -17.81
CA TYR A 158 11.01 -7.02 -17.59
C TYR A 158 10.90 -8.54 -17.66
N LEU A 159 9.82 -9.10 -17.07
CA LEU A 159 9.54 -10.53 -17.20
C LEU A 159 9.38 -10.95 -18.66
N ARG A 160 8.54 -10.25 -19.44
CA ARG A 160 8.30 -10.56 -20.84
C ARG A 160 9.58 -10.48 -21.70
N LEU A 161 10.43 -9.50 -21.45
CA LEU A 161 11.71 -9.37 -22.12
C LEU A 161 12.70 -10.52 -21.79
N ASN A 162 12.44 -11.25 -20.72
CA ASN A 162 13.18 -12.47 -20.34
C ASN A 162 12.38 -13.76 -20.65
N GLY A 163 11.34 -13.69 -21.46
CA GLY A 163 10.56 -14.87 -21.89
C GLY A 163 9.60 -15.42 -20.82
N LEU A 164 9.31 -14.64 -19.76
CA LEU A 164 8.47 -15.05 -18.64
C LEU A 164 7.10 -14.39 -18.70
N LEU A 165 6.06 -15.09 -18.23
CA LEU A 165 4.73 -14.52 -18.09
C LEU A 165 4.60 -13.77 -16.76
N PRO A 166 4.14 -12.51 -16.77
CA PRO A 166 3.88 -11.82 -15.52
C PRO A 166 2.66 -12.41 -14.79
N PRO A 167 2.59 -12.29 -13.45
CA PRO A 167 1.51 -12.86 -12.64
C PRO A 167 0.10 -12.57 -13.15
N SER A 168 -0.16 -11.34 -13.62
CA SER A 168 -1.47 -10.94 -14.14
C SER A 168 -1.84 -11.58 -15.49
N ALA A 169 -0.89 -12.20 -16.19
CA ALA A 169 -1.11 -12.89 -17.47
C ALA A 169 -1.26 -14.41 -17.30
N LYS A 170 -0.98 -14.95 -16.11
CA LYS A 170 -1.20 -16.38 -15.81
C LYS A 170 -2.68 -16.63 -15.62
N LYS A 171 -3.18 -17.75 -16.18
CA LYS A 171 -4.55 -18.17 -15.93
C LYS A 171 -4.72 -18.58 -14.47
N LYS A 172 -5.90 -18.35 -13.90
CA LYS A 172 -6.23 -18.84 -12.55
C LYS A 172 -6.13 -20.37 -12.55
N GLY A 173 -5.15 -20.91 -11.81
CA GLY A 173 -4.97 -22.36 -11.67
C GLY A 173 -3.72 -22.94 -12.36
N GLU A 174 -2.89 -22.11 -13.00
CA GLU A 174 -1.54 -22.49 -13.47
C GLU A 174 -0.48 -22.01 -12.49
#